data_4e984de31ea05dfc9a4d71ac08eb22c6
#
_entry.id   4e984de31ea05dfc9a4d71ac08eb22c6
#
_cell.length_a   1.000
_cell.length_b   1.000
_cell.length_c   1.000
_cell.angle_alpha   90.00
_cell.angle_beta   90.00
_cell.angle_gamma   90.00
#
_symmetry.space_group_name_H-M   'P 1'
#
loop_
_entity.id
_entity.type
_entity.pdbx_description
1 polymer ?
#
loop_
_entity_poly.entity_id
_entity_poly.type
_entity_poly.pdbx_seq_one_letter_code
_entity_poly.pdbx_strand_id
1 'polypeptide(L)'
;MNKGLPPLIELVNASVMRSDQVVLRDLNLRIEVGEHVAILGPNGCGKSTLVRTLTREFYPLWREGSTVRLFGREKWNVFELWSLLGIVSNHFPVPSRTVTGRELVIGSFFSSVGLWPIHEVTREMEEKADAALAQLDATHLAKRDYEELSSGEARRILIARALVHSPKALLLDEPSTSLDLAAQHELRETMRRLAQSGIAILLVTHHLSDIIPEIDRVVMMKAGQIVADGARAELLTQGPIESLFGVPLDLAERDGYIHAW
;
A
#
# COMPACT_ATOMS: atom_id res chain seq x y z
N MET A 1 17.87 -13.22 -7.15
CA MET A 1 16.84 -13.22 -8.22
C MET A 1 16.09 -14.55 -8.16
N ASN A 2 14.85 -14.51 -7.70
CA ASN A 2 13.98 -15.71 -7.57
C ASN A 2 13.43 -16.09 -8.96
N LYS A 3 14.22 -16.79 -9.74
CA LYS A 3 13.81 -17.32 -11.05
C LYS A 3 12.83 -18.48 -10.83
N GLY A 4 11.52 -18.21 -10.90
CA GLY A 4 10.51 -19.28 -10.91
C GLY A 4 9.15 -18.95 -10.29
N LEU A 5 9.03 -17.90 -9.48
CA LEU A 5 7.74 -17.46 -8.95
C LEU A 5 7.07 -16.49 -9.95
N PRO A 6 5.74 -16.53 -10.06
CA PRO A 6 5.03 -15.53 -10.85
C PRO A 6 5.23 -14.14 -10.23
N PRO A 7 5.20 -13.06 -11.05
CA PRO A 7 5.36 -11.69 -10.55
C PRO A 7 4.24 -11.34 -9.56
N LEU A 8 4.56 -10.45 -8.62
CA LEU A 8 3.57 -9.87 -7.71
C LEU A 8 2.50 -9.12 -8.49
N ILE A 9 2.93 -8.24 -9.40
CA ILE A 9 2.07 -7.45 -10.29
C ILE A 9 2.57 -7.57 -11.72
N GLU A 10 1.65 -7.81 -12.65
CA GLU A 10 1.90 -7.74 -14.08
C GLU A 10 0.73 -7.04 -14.77
N LEU A 11 1.00 -5.86 -15.29
CA LEU A 11 0.09 -5.07 -16.13
C LEU A 11 0.65 -5.06 -17.54
N VAL A 12 -0.14 -5.42 -18.52
CA VAL A 12 0.20 -5.32 -19.95
C VAL A 12 -0.89 -4.52 -20.64
N ASN A 13 -0.55 -3.37 -21.21
CA ASN A 13 -1.45 -2.46 -21.91
C ASN A 13 -2.77 -2.19 -21.13
N ALA A 14 -2.69 -2.12 -19.79
CA ALA A 14 -3.85 -2.00 -18.93
C ALA A 14 -4.41 -0.58 -18.95
N SER A 15 -5.66 -0.43 -19.36
CA SER A 15 -6.40 0.84 -19.31
C SER A 15 -7.61 0.69 -18.42
N VAL A 16 -7.91 1.72 -17.62
CA VAL A 16 -9.03 1.70 -16.66
C VAL A 16 -9.88 2.95 -16.85
N MET A 17 -11.19 2.73 -16.90
CA MET A 17 -12.17 3.81 -16.99
C MET A 17 -12.86 4.02 -15.65
N ARG A 18 -13.11 5.29 -15.32
CA ARG A 18 -13.94 5.68 -14.17
C ARG A 18 -15.01 6.63 -14.68
N SER A 19 -16.27 6.30 -14.42
CA SER A 19 -17.39 6.95 -15.11
C SER A 19 -17.14 6.89 -16.62
N ASP A 20 -17.23 7.95 -17.37
CA ASP A 20 -17.04 7.97 -18.81
C ASP A 20 -15.63 8.44 -19.25
N GLN A 21 -14.65 8.41 -18.34
CA GLN A 21 -13.29 8.88 -18.63
C GLN A 21 -12.25 7.78 -18.43
N VAL A 22 -11.33 7.64 -19.38
CA VAL A 22 -10.16 6.76 -19.24
C VAL A 22 -9.16 7.46 -18.34
N VAL A 23 -9.02 6.93 -17.10
CA VAL A 23 -8.13 7.47 -16.06
C VAL A 23 -6.74 6.86 -16.15
N LEU A 24 -6.63 5.55 -16.41
CA LEU A 24 -5.35 4.89 -16.67
C LEU A 24 -5.27 4.48 -18.12
N ARG A 25 -4.11 4.71 -18.74
CA ARG A 25 -3.93 4.54 -20.19
C ARG A 25 -2.71 3.67 -20.47
N ASP A 26 -2.95 2.50 -21.04
CA ASP A 26 -1.96 1.58 -21.58
C ASP A 26 -0.78 1.33 -20.62
N LEU A 27 -1.10 1.10 -19.34
CA LEU A 27 -0.10 0.86 -18.32
C LEU A 27 0.60 -0.48 -18.56
N ASN A 28 1.92 -0.44 -18.53
CA ASN A 28 2.80 -1.60 -18.52
C ASN A 28 3.63 -1.52 -17.24
N LEU A 29 3.49 -2.52 -16.38
CA LEU A 29 4.19 -2.57 -15.09
C LEU A 29 4.39 -4.02 -14.69
N ARG A 30 5.61 -4.36 -14.31
CA ARG A 30 5.94 -5.67 -13.76
C ARG A 30 6.72 -5.49 -12.46
N ILE A 31 6.21 -6.04 -11.36
CA ILE A 31 6.85 -6.04 -10.05
C ILE A 31 7.00 -7.48 -9.61
N GLU A 32 8.21 -7.86 -9.22
CA GLU A 32 8.50 -9.21 -8.75
C GLU A 32 8.15 -9.38 -7.26
N VAL A 33 7.98 -10.62 -6.83
CA VAL A 33 7.78 -10.92 -5.40
C VAL A 33 9.07 -10.60 -4.63
N GLY A 34 8.95 -9.78 -3.59
CA GLY A 34 10.07 -9.35 -2.76
C GLY A 34 10.69 -8.00 -3.16
N GLU A 35 10.26 -7.39 -4.28
CA GLU A 35 10.70 -6.04 -4.62
C GLU A 35 10.02 -4.99 -3.74
N HIS A 36 10.79 -3.98 -3.33
CA HIS A 36 10.29 -2.77 -2.68
C HIS A 36 10.17 -1.67 -3.74
N VAL A 37 8.96 -1.17 -3.96
CA VAL A 37 8.66 -0.23 -5.05
C VAL A 37 7.86 0.95 -4.53
N ALA A 38 8.26 2.18 -4.91
CA ALA A 38 7.44 3.36 -4.73
C ALA A 38 6.75 3.76 -6.05
N ILE A 39 5.45 3.99 -6.00
CA ILE A 39 4.68 4.59 -7.08
C ILE A 39 4.45 6.05 -6.71
N LEU A 40 5.18 6.94 -7.38
CA LEU A 40 5.25 8.36 -7.10
C LEU A 40 4.52 9.16 -8.18
N GLY A 41 3.78 10.18 -7.79
CA GLY A 41 3.16 11.10 -8.74
C GLY A 41 2.25 12.14 -8.09
N PRO A 42 1.96 13.24 -8.78
CA PRO A 42 1.11 14.30 -8.25
C PRO A 42 -0.31 13.82 -7.96
N ASN A 43 -1.04 14.61 -7.17
CA ASN A 43 -2.44 14.32 -6.91
C ASN A 43 -3.25 14.33 -8.20
N GLY A 44 -4.22 13.40 -8.34
CA GLY A 44 -5.06 13.26 -9.53
C GLY A 44 -4.39 12.55 -10.71
N CYS A 45 -3.14 12.09 -10.62
CA CYS A 45 -2.46 11.40 -11.74
C CYS A 45 -2.94 9.96 -11.98
N GLY A 46 -3.84 9.40 -11.12
CA GLY A 46 -4.38 8.06 -11.30
C GLY A 46 -3.91 7.02 -10.28
N LYS A 47 -3.06 7.37 -9.29
CA LYS A 47 -2.53 6.43 -8.28
C LYS A 47 -3.62 5.63 -7.56
N SER A 48 -4.63 6.30 -7.02
CA SER A 48 -5.73 5.62 -6.32
C SER A 48 -6.57 4.75 -7.26
N THR A 49 -6.67 5.08 -8.56
CA THR A 49 -7.30 4.21 -9.56
C THR A 49 -6.45 2.96 -9.79
N LEU A 50 -5.13 3.10 -9.86
CA LEU A 50 -4.23 1.96 -9.95
C LEU A 50 -4.35 1.07 -8.70
N VAL A 51 -4.32 1.63 -7.49
CA VAL A 51 -4.52 0.89 -6.25
C VAL A 51 -5.83 0.09 -6.30
N ARG A 52 -6.95 0.73 -6.63
CA ARG A 52 -8.26 0.06 -6.74
C ARG A 52 -8.33 -1.00 -7.84
N THR A 53 -7.50 -0.88 -8.87
CA THR A 53 -7.36 -1.93 -9.89
C THR A 53 -6.59 -3.13 -9.34
N LEU A 54 -5.53 -2.89 -8.57
CA LEU A 54 -4.77 -3.94 -7.90
C LEU A 54 -5.59 -4.63 -6.80
N THR A 55 -6.46 -3.92 -6.10
CA THR A 55 -7.36 -4.48 -5.07
C THR A 55 -8.64 -5.12 -5.64
N ARG A 56 -8.79 -5.12 -6.97
CA ARG A 56 -9.94 -5.67 -7.70
C ARG A 56 -11.27 -4.95 -7.43
N GLU A 57 -11.23 -3.70 -7.00
CA GLU A 57 -12.38 -2.82 -6.95
C GLU A 57 -12.74 -2.25 -8.34
N PHE A 58 -11.70 -1.99 -9.15
CA PHE A 58 -11.86 -1.59 -10.55
C PHE A 58 -11.27 -2.64 -11.47
N TYR A 59 -11.89 -2.78 -12.65
CA TYR A 59 -11.45 -3.72 -13.68
C TYR A 59 -10.93 -2.96 -14.90
N PRO A 60 -9.87 -3.48 -15.55
CA PRO A 60 -9.36 -2.90 -16.78
C PRO A 60 -10.41 -3.02 -17.90
N LEU A 61 -10.35 -2.08 -18.85
CA LEU A 61 -11.07 -2.20 -20.10
C LEU A 61 -10.56 -3.43 -20.84
N TRP A 62 -11.51 -4.26 -21.28
CA TRP A 62 -11.13 -5.40 -22.11
C TRP A 62 -10.61 -4.95 -23.46
N ARG A 63 -9.39 -5.32 -23.79
CA ARG A 63 -8.75 -5.13 -25.09
C ARG A 63 -7.88 -6.37 -25.38
N GLU A 64 -7.77 -6.74 -26.65
CA GLU A 64 -6.89 -7.82 -27.05
C GLU A 64 -5.43 -7.49 -26.63
N GLY A 65 -4.76 -8.45 -25.99
CA GLY A 65 -3.40 -8.26 -25.47
C GLY A 65 -3.29 -7.46 -24.19
N SER A 66 -4.42 -6.99 -23.59
CA SER A 66 -4.42 -6.33 -22.29
C SER A 66 -4.61 -7.33 -21.17
N THR A 67 -3.75 -7.29 -20.15
CA THR A 67 -3.88 -8.15 -18.97
C THR A 67 -3.54 -7.41 -17.68
N VAL A 68 -4.18 -7.85 -16.59
CA VAL A 68 -3.83 -7.47 -15.21
C VAL A 68 -3.74 -8.75 -14.38
N ARG A 69 -2.53 -9.12 -14.00
CA ARG A 69 -2.26 -10.29 -13.17
C ARG A 69 -1.66 -9.87 -11.83
N LEU A 70 -2.09 -10.56 -10.79
CA LEU A 70 -1.51 -10.47 -9.45
C LEU A 70 -1.08 -11.88 -9.05
N PHE A 71 0.14 -12.04 -8.57
CA PHE A 71 0.72 -13.36 -8.30
C PHE A 71 0.51 -14.35 -9.46
N GLY A 72 0.61 -13.85 -10.71
CA GLY A 72 0.44 -14.63 -11.94
C GLY A 72 -0.99 -14.99 -12.33
N ARG A 73 -2.01 -14.57 -11.57
CA ARG A 73 -3.43 -14.88 -11.84
C ARG A 73 -4.22 -13.63 -12.25
N GLU A 74 -5.12 -13.76 -13.22
CA GLU A 74 -6.05 -12.71 -13.65
C GLU A 74 -7.32 -12.66 -12.78
N LYS A 75 -7.78 -13.81 -12.32
CA LYS A 75 -9.00 -13.92 -11.52
C LYS A 75 -8.64 -14.32 -10.09
N TRP A 76 -9.26 -13.63 -9.15
CA TRP A 76 -9.05 -13.85 -7.73
C TRP A 76 -10.37 -13.92 -6.97
N ASN A 77 -10.42 -14.78 -5.96
CA ASN A 77 -11.25 -14.52 -4.81
C ASN A 77 -10.60 -13.36 -4.03
N VAL A 78 -11.34 -12.29 -3.81
CA VAL A 78 -10.81 -11.06 -3.19
C VAL A 78 -10.25 -11.33 -1.79
N PHE A 79 -10.86 -12.23 -1.03
CA PHE A 79 -10.39 -12.63 0.29
C PHE A 79 -9.04 -13.37 0.24
N GLU A 80 -8.88 -14.26 -0.73
CA GLU A 80 -7.60 -14.96 -0.98
C GLU A 80 -6.51 -13.96 -1.39
N LEU A 81 -6.84 -13.00 -2.24
CA LEU A 81 -5.90 -11.96 -2.65
C LEU A 81 -5.44 -11.11 -1.44
N TRP A 82 -6.37 -10.68 -0.60
CA TRP A 82 -6.07 -9.84 0.56
C TRP A 82 -5.28 -10.58 1.65
N SER A 83 -5.31 -11.91 1.67
CA SER A 83 -4.42 -12.68 2.54
C SER A 83 -2.97 -12.70 2.06
N LEU A 84 -2.72 -12.51 0.76
CA LEU A 84 -1.39 -12.46 0.17
C LEU A 84 -0.85 -11.04 0.02
N LEU A 85 -1.73 -10.07 -0.17
CA LEU A 85 -1.43 -8.65 -0.32
C LEU A 85 -2.14 -7.88 0.79
N GLY A 86 -1.40 -7.50 1.82
CA GLY A 86 -1.92 -6.60 2.85
C GLY A 86 -2.16 -5.21 2.26
N ILE A 87 -3.28 -4.60 2.60
CA ILE A 87 -3.67 -3.29 2.05
C ILE A 87 -3.93 -2.32 3.19
N VAL A 88 -3.26 -1.17 3.13
CA VAL A 88 -3.47 -0.03 4.04
C VAL A 88 -3.77 1.20 3.21
N SER A 89 -4.99 1.69 3.28
CA SER A 89 -5.41 2.90 2.58
C SER A 89 -6.09 3.89 3.53
N ASN A 90 -6.12 5.17 3.12
CA ASN A 90 -6.82 6.21 3.88
C ASN A 90 -8.36 6.11 3.78
N HIS A 91 -8.86 5.25 2.89
CA HIS A 91 -10.29 5.05 2.66
C HIS A 91 -10.83 3.84 3.42
N PHE A 92 -10.22 3.52 4.57
CA PHE A 92 -10.77 2.47 5.42
C PHE A 92 -12.16 2.88 5.93
N PRO A 93 -13.18 2.01 5.82
CA PRO A 93 -14.52 2.35 6.26
C PRO A 93 -14.55 2.67 7.76
N VAL A 94 -15.25 3.75 8.13
CA VAL A 94 -15.52 4.05 9.53
C VAL A 94 -16.45 2.98 10.08
N PRO A 95 -16.15 2.39 11.24
CA PRO A 95 -17.04 1.41 11.88
C PRO A 95 -18.43 2.02 12.12
N SER A 96 -19.50 1.27 11.86
CA SER A 96 -20.88 1.70 12.16
C SER A 96 -21.26 1.52 13.64
N ARG A 97 -20.36 1.01 14.46
CA ARG A 97 -20.48 0.77 15.89
C ARG A 97 -19.11 0.87 16.55
N THR A 98 -19.09 0.96 17.86
CA THR A 98 -17.86 0.86 18.65
C THR A 98 -17.11 -0.44 18.35
N VAL A 99 -15.86 -0.33 17.93
CA VAL A 99 -14.97 -1.44 17.57
C VAL A 99 -13.62 -1.21 18.21
N THR A 100 -13.12 -2.16 18.94
CA THR A 100 -11.79 -2.07 19.54
C THR A 100 -10.69 -2.34 18.50
N GLY A 101 -9.47 -1.87 18.77
CA GLY A 101 -8.32 -2.15 17.91
C GLY A 101 -8.13 -3.65 17.63
N ARG A 102 -8.30 -4.51 18.66
CA ARG A 102 -8.19 -5.97 18.50
C ARG A 102 -9.31 -6.56 17.63
N GLU A 103 -10.56 -6.14 17.85
CA GLU A 103 -11.69 -6.58 17.03
C GLU A 103 -11.51 -6.18 15.56
N LEU A 104 -10.93 -5.02 15.31
CA LEU A 104 -10.64 -4.54 13.95
C LEU A 104 -9.59 -5.43 13.27
N VAL A 105 -8.54 -5.85 13.98
CA VAL A 105 -7.53 -6.76 13.45
C VAL A 105 -8.11 -8.16 13.22
N ILE A 106 -8.84 -8.75 14.18
CA ILE A 106 -9.49 -10.07 14.03
C ILE A 106 -10.53 -10.02 12.91
N GLY A 107 -11.26 -8.91 12.77
CA GLY A 107 -12.23 -8.71 11.69
C GLY A 107 -11.66 -8.91 10.28
N SER A 108 -10.33 -8.83 10.10
CA SER A 108 -9.67 -9.12 8.82
C SER A 108 -9.91 -10.55 8.34
N PHE A 109 -9.99 -11.53 9.23
CA PHE A 109 -10.27 -12.94 8.87
C PHE A 109 -11.65 -13.14 8.24
N PHE A 110 -12.56 -12.21 8.50
CA PHE A 110 -13.92 -12.22 8.00
C PHE A 110 -14.15 -11.13 6.94
N SER A 111 -13.10 -10.42 6.53
CA SER A 111 -13.17 -9.23 5.65
C SER A 111 -14.19 -8.19 6.15
N SER A 112 -14.30 -8.05 7.45
CA SER A 112 -15.26 -7.21 8.15
C SER A 112 -14.57 -6.08 8.91
N VAL A 113 -15.28 -4.98 9.09
CA VAL A 113 -14.89 -3.91 9.99
C VAL A 113 -15.35 -4.28 11.40
N GLY A 114 -14.47 -4.95 12.16
CA GLY A 114 -14.78 -5.49 13.48
C GLY A 114 -15.49 -6.86 13.45
N LEU A 115 -15.98 -7.29 14.61
CA LEU A 115 -16.59 -8.61 14.80
C LEU A 115 -18.11 -8.50 14.88
N TRP A 116 -18.79 -9.44 14.26
CA TRP A 116 -20.25 -9.59 14.33
C TRP A 116 -20.61 -10.87 15.08
N PRO A 117 -21.82 -10.99 15.66
CA PRO A 117 -22.23 -12.19 16.40
C PRO A 117 -22.18 -13.50 15.61
N ILE A 118 -22.20 -13.43 14.28
CA ILE A 118 -22.09 -14.59 13.39
C ILE A 118 -20.64 -15.06 13.16
N HIS A 119 -19.64 -14.29 13.62
CA HIS A 119 -18.25 -14.65 13.41
C HIS A 119 -17.78 -15.61 14.49
N GLU A 120 -17.33 -16.78 14.10
CA GLU A 120 -16.72 -17.75 14.98
C GLU A 120 -15.21 -17.47 15.05
N VAL A 121 -14.81 -16.77 16.10
CA VAL A 121 -13.40 -16.43 16.35
C VAL A 121 -12.71 -17.63 16.97
N THR A 122 -11.65 -18.12 16.32
CA THR A 122 -10.83 -19.21 16.82
C THR A 122 -9.67 -18.67 17.64
N ARG A 123 -9.13 -19.51 18.54
CA ARG A 123 -7.92 -19.18 19.29
C ARG A 123 -6.72 -18.83 18.39
N GLU A 124 -6.57 -19.51 17.26
CA GLU A 124 -5.52 -19.21 16.30
C GLU A 124 -5.65 -17.79 15.71
N MET A 125 -6.88 -17.33 15.41
CA MET A 125 -7.13 -15.95 14.95
C MET A 125 -6.77 -14.93 16.01
N GLU A 126 -7.08 -15.21 17.28
CA GLU A 126 -6.72 -14.36 18.41
C GLU A 126 -5.19 -14.26 18.58
N GLU A 127 -4.50 -15.38 18.57
CA GLU A 127 -3.04 -15.44 18.69
C GLU A 127 -2.34 -14.69 17.56
N LYS A 128 -2.83 -14.83 16.30
CA LYS A 128 -2.31 -14.08 15.14
C LYS A 128 -2.56 -12.58 15.26
N ALA A 129 -3.73 -12.18 15.74
CA ALA A 129 -4.05 -10.77 15.94
C ALA A 129 -3.16 -10.14 17.02
N ASP A 130 -2.98 -10.84 18.15
CA ASP A 130 -2.12 -10.37 19.24
C ASP A 130 -0.65 -10.29 18.80
N ALA A 131 -0.18 -11.24 17.99
CA ALA A 131 1.17 -11.21 17.40
C ALA A 131 1.34 -10.03 16.41
N ALA A 132 0.34 -9.75 15.56
CA ALA A 132 0.38 -8.62 14.63
C ALA A 132 0.38 -7.27 15.38
N LEU A 133 -0.39 -7.15 16.46
CA LEU A 133 -0.39 -5.96 17.32
C LEU A 133 0.97 -5.78 18.02
N ALA A 134 1.55 -6.87 18.53
CA ALA A 134 2.86 -6.83 19.19
C ALA A 134 3.98 -6.44 18.23
N GLN A 135 3.96 -6.93 16.98
CA GLN A 135 4.93 -6.57 15.93
C GLN A 135 4.98 -5.06 15.64
N LEU A 136 3.88 -4.35 15.92
CA LEU A 136 3.74 -2.91 15.67
C LEU A 136 3.75 -2.07 16.97
N ASP A 137 4.16 -2.63 18.08
CA ASP A 137 4.13 -1.96 19.38
C ASP A 137 2.72 -1.41 19.75
N ALA A 138 1.65 -2.08 19.26
CA ALA A 138 0.27 -1.64 19.35
C ALA A 138 -0.58 -2.46 20.36
N THR A 139 0.02 -3.33 21.17
CA THR A 139 -0.70 -4.18 22.12
C THR A 139 -1.52 -3.35 23.12
N HIS A 140 -1.02 -2.19 23.54
CA HIS A 140 -1.71 -1.27 24.44
C HIS A 140 -2.98 -0.64 23.83
N LEU A 141 -3.12 -0.67 22.49
CA LEU A 141 -4.27 -0.17 21.73
C LEU A 141 -5.36 -1.24 21.53
N ALA A 142 -5.07 -2.50 21.86
CA ALA A 142 -5.94 -3.64 21.57
C ALA A 142 -7.37 -3.48 22.12
N LYS A 143 -7.51 -2.88 23.30
CA LYS A 143 -8.80 -2.70 23.99
C LYS A 143 -9.40 -1.31 23.84
N ARG A 144 -8.68 -0.37 23.20
CA ARG A 144 -9.16 0.99 22.98
C ARG A 144 -10.15 1.00 21.80
N ASP A 145 -11.13 1.88 21.89
CA ASP A 145 -12.02 2.16 20.76
C ASP A 145 -11.22 2.76 19.61
N TYR A 146 -11.41 2.21 18.41
CA TYR A 146 -10.71 2.66 17.21
C TYR A 146 -10.98 4.13 16.88
N GLU A 147 -12.20 4.63 17.16
CA GLU A 147 -12.57 6.03 16.88
C GLU A 147 -11.89 7.01 17.84
N GLU A 148 -11.42 6.55 19.02
CA GLU A 148 -10.71 7.36 19.99
C GLU A 148 -9.18 7.39 19.77
N LEU A 149 -8.69 6.63 18.78
CA LEU A 149 -7.27 6.57 18.48
C LEU A 149 -6.82 7.84 17.73
N SER A 150 -5.61 8.30 18.03
CA SER A 150 -4.95 9.28 17.17
C SER A 150 -4.72 8.71 15.77
N SER A 151 -4.51 9.56 14.76
CA SER A 151 -4.25 9.12 13.39
C SER A 151 -3.06 8.17 13.28
N GLY A 152 -2.00 8.37 14.06
CA GLY A 152 -0.83 7.49 14.12
C GLY A 152 -1.15 6.14 14.77
N GLU A 153 -1.88 6.13 15.89
CA GLU A 153 -2.35 4.91 16.55
C GLU A 153 -3.29 4.10 15.64
N ALA A 154 -4.25 4.78 15.01
CA ALA A 154 -5.17 4.15 14.04
C ALA A 154 -4.40 3.55 12.86
N ARG A 155 -3.37 4.23 12.36
CA ARG A 155 -2.50 3.72 11.28
C ARG A 155 -1.80 2.43 11.69
N ARG A 156 -1.26 2.35 12.91
CA ARG A 156 -0.64 1.13 13.44
C ARG A 156 -1.64 -0.04 13.49
N ILE A 157 -2.87 0.20 13.95
CA ILE A 157 -3.93 -0.83 13.94
C ILE A 157 -4.27 -1.29 12.51
N LEU A 158 -4.36 -0.38 11.54
CA LEU A 158 -4.63 -0.74 10.14
C LEU A 158 -3.49 -1.56 9.53
N ILE A 159 -2.24 -1.25 9.86
CA ILE A 159 -1.10 -2.06 9.43
C ILE A 159 -1.14 -3.44 10.11
N ALA A 160 -1.42 -3.54 11.43
CA ALA A 160 -1.58 -4.82 12.11
C ALA A 160 -2.68 -5.68 11.46
N ARG A 161 -3.81 -5.05 11.13
CA ARG A 161 -4.91 -5.68 10.40
C ARG A 161 -4.46 -6.23 9.04
N ALA A 162 -3.64 -5.50 8.31
CA ALA A 162 -3.12 -5.93 7.01
C ALA A 162 -2.08 -7.07 7.13
N LEU A 163 -1.37 -7.14 8.25
CA LEU A 163 -0.31 -8.13 8.51
C LEU A 163 -0.83 -9.46 9.09
N VAL A 164 -2.05 -9.51 9.62
CA VAL A 164 -2.56 -10.66 10.39
C VAL A 164 -2.56 -11.99 9.61
N HIS A 165 -2.60 -11.91 8.28
CA HIS A 165 -2.52 -13.07 7.38
C HIS A 165 -1.09 -13.41 6.95
N SER A 166 -0.07 -12.72 7.49
CA SER A 166 1.34 -12.86 7.06
C SER A 166 1.51 -12.68 5.55
N PRO A 167 1.09 -11.54 4.98
CA PRO A 167 1.10 -11.31 3.55
C PRO A 167 2.53 -11.28 2.98
N LYS A 168 2.67 -11.56 1.69
CA LYS A 168 3.96 -11.48 0.97
C LYS A 168 4.35 -10.03 0.64
N ALA A 169 3.37 -9.16 0.53
CA ALA A 169 3.57 -7.75 0.25
C ALA A 169 2.56 -6.89 0.99
N LEU A 170 2.95 -5.67 1.30
CA LEU A 170 2.12 -4.65 1.90
C LEU A 170 1.98 -3.47 0.94
N LEU A 171 0.77 -3.20 0.47
CA LEU A 171 0.43 -2.03 -0.31
C LEU A 171 -0.04 -0.92 0.63
N LEU A 172 0.66 0.21 0.59
CA LEU A 172 0.40 1.38 1.40
C LEU A 172 0.02 2.54 0.47
N ASP A 173 -1.25 2.96 0.52
CA ASP A 173 -1.77 4.05 -0.30
C ASP A 173 -1.83 5.35 0.51
N GLU A 174 -0.92 6.29 0.20
CA GLU A 174 -0.78 7.60 0.86
C GLU A 174 -0.72 7.47 2.41
N PRO A 175 0.14 6.61 2.97
CA PRO A 175 0.03 6.18 4.37
C PRO A 175 0.37 7.28 5.38
N SER A 176 1.10 8.33 5.00
CA SER A 176 1.49 9.46 5.86
C SER A 176 0.47 10.59 5.91
N THR A 177 -0.56 10.55 5.05
CA THR A 177 -1.59 11.60 4.99
C THR A 177 -2.29 11.74 6.33
N SER A 178 -2.44 12.98 6.80
CA SER A 178 -3.05 13.36 8.08
C SER A 178 -2.26 12.92 9.33
N LEU A 179 -1.01 12.50 9.19
CA LEU A 179 -0.11 12.23 10.30
C LEU A 179 0.73 13.47 10.64
N ASP A 180 0.96 13.70 11.93
CA ASP A 180 1.97 14.65 12.37
C ASP A 180 3.39 14.14 12.13
N LEU A 181 4.39 14.99 12.36
CA LEU A 181 5.79 14.65 12.08
C LEU A 181 6.30 13.44 12.88
N ALA A 182 5.84 13.29 14.14
CA ALA A 182 6.25 12.16 14.97
C ALA A 182 5.66 10.85 14.44
N ALA A 183 4.35 10.84 14.14
CA ALA A 183 3.67 9.68 13.56
C ALA A 183 4.19 9.32 12.16
N GLN A 184 4.58 10.32 11.33
CA GLN A 184 5.23 10.06 10.05
C GLN A 184 6.60 9.39 10.23
N HIS A 185 7.39 9.82 11.21
CA HIS A 185 8.67 9.19 11.53
C HIS A 185 8.47 7.75 11.98
N GLU A 186 7.55 7.49 12.92
CA GLU A 186 7.22 6.15 13.40
C GLU A 186 6.71 5.23 12.26
N LEU A 187 5.91 5.77 11.34
CA LEU A 187 5.44 5.04 10.17
C LEU A 187 6.61 4.60 9.27
N ARG A 188 7.56 5.51 8.98
CA ARG A 188 8.74 5.20 8.18
C ARG A 188 9.60 4.11 8.84
N GLU A 189 9.86 4.21 10.13
CA GLU A 189 10.59 3.18 10.86
C GLU A 189 9.84 1.84 10.87
N THR A 190 8.52 1.86 10.94
CA THR A 190 7.69 0.66 10.82
C THR A 190 7.81 0.03 9.44
N MET A 191 7.72 0.82 8.37
CA MET A 191 7.90 0.33 6.99
C MET A 191 9.30 -0.28 6.80
N ARG A 192 10.37 0.34 7.35
CA ARG A 192 11.72 -0.19 7.30
C ARG A 192 11.85 -1.54 7.98
N ARG A 193 11.34 -1.66 9.22
CA ARG A 193 11.33 -2.95 9.96
C ARG A 193 10.60 -4.04 9.17
N LEU A 194 9.46 -3.72 8.56
CA LEU A 194 8.70 -4.67 7.75
C LEU A 194 9.46 -5.08 6.49
N ALA A 195 10.07 -4.12 5.78
CA ALA A 195 10.91 -4.41 4.62
C ALA A 195 12.08 -5.34 4.98
N GLN A 196 12.79 -5.05 6.06
CA GLN A 196 13.90 -5.85 6.58
C GLN A 196 13.47 -7.24 7.06
N SER A 197 12.21 -7.42 7.45
CA SER A 197 11.65 -8.73 7.79
C SER A 197 11.25 -9.57 6.57
N GLY A 198 11.41 -9.02 5.36
CA GLY A 198 11.13 -9.72 4.09
C GLY A 198 9.72 -9.50 3.52
N ILE A 199 8.94 -8.57 4.08
CA ILE A 199 7.66 -8.15 3.51
C ILE A 199 7.92 -7.13 2.41
N ALA A 200 7.52 -7.40 1.17
CA ALA A 200 7.66 -6.46 0.07
C ALA A 200 6.81 -5.20 0.33
N ILE A 201 7.39 -4.01 0.17
CA ILE A 201 6.69 -2.73 0.34
C ILE A 201 6.32 -2.17 -1.03
N LEU A 202 5.02 -1.99 -1.27
CA LEU A 202 4.47 -1.24 -2.38
C LEU A 202 3.91 0.07 -1.84
N LEU A 203 4.71 1.12 -1.93
CA LEU A 203 4.35 2.44 -1.44
C LEU A 203 3.75 3.27 -2.57
N VAL A 204 2.55 3.77 -2.39
CA VAL A 204 1.91 4.74 -3.31
C VAL A 204 1.84 6.07 -2.59
N THR A 205 2.51 7.09 -3.13
CA THR A 205 2.62 8.39 -2.45
C THR A 205 2.85 9.54 -3.42
N HIS A 206 2.66 10.75 -2.95
CA HIS A 206 3.12 11.99 -3.58
C HIS A 206 4.20 12.70 -2.74
N HIS A 207 4.57 12.11 -1.58
CA HIS A 207 5.58 12.65 -0.67
C HIS A 207 6.91 11.92 -0.84
N LEU A 208 7.96 12.64 -1.22
CA LEU A 208 9.31 12.08 -1.37
C LEU A 208 9.86 11.53 -0.05
N SER A 209 9.57 12.21 1.06
CA SER A 209 10.02 11.82 2.39
C SER A 209 9.41 10.51 2.92
N ASP A 210 8.37 9.98 2.27
CA ASP A 210 7.80 8.67 2.63
C ASP A 210 8.61 7.50 2.05
N ILE A 211 9.40 7.76 1.00
CA ILE A 211 10.18 6.73 0.31
C ILE A 211 11.36 6.34 1.19
N ILE A 212 11.23 5.20 1.86
CA ILE A 212 12.25 4.66 2.76
C ILE A 212 13.48 4.18 1.99
N PRO A 213 14.68 4.15 2.63
CA PRO A 213 15.93 3.74 1.98
C PRO A 213 15.90 2.33 1.38
N GLU A 214 15.09 1.42 1.93
CA GLU A 214 14.93 0.05 1.46
C GLU A 214 14.18 -0.05 0.11
N ILE A 215 13.57 1.03 -0.37
CA ILE A 215 12.91 1.08 -1.69
C ILE A 215 13.95 1.43 -2.76
N ASP A 216 14.29 0.46 -3.60
CA ASP A 216 15.33 0.60 -4.63
C ASP A 216 14.76 1.03 -6.00
N ARG A 217 13.47 0.87 -6.23
CA ARG A 217 12.81 1.14 -7.50
C ARG A 217 11.66 2.12 -7.33
N VAL A 218 11.60 3.08 -8.26
CA VAL A 218 10.55 4.10 -8.31
C VAL A 218 9.83 4.04 -9.66
N VAL A 219 8.52 4.05 -9.62
CA VAL A 219 7.63 4.16 -10.78
C VAL A 219 6.95 5.53 -10.73
N MET A 220 7.20 6.38 -11.71
CA MET A 220 6.62 7.71 -11.77
C MET A 220 5.36 7.72 -12.62
N MET A 221 4.27 8.23 -12.06
CA MET A 221 2.98 8.35 -12.74
C MET A 221 2.60 9.81 -12.97
N LYS A 222 2.15 10.13 -14.19
CA LYS A 222 1.62 11.44 -14.59
C LYS A 222 0.46 11.27 -15.57
N ALA A 223 -0.64 11.97 -15.36
CA ALA A 223 -1.80 11.98 -16.26
C ALA A 223 -2.30 10.59 -16.69
N GLY A 224 -2.32 9.62 -15.76
CA GLY A 224 -2.81 8.26 -15.99
C GLY A 224 -1.84 7.33 -16.71
N GLN A 225 -0.58 7.70 -16.83
CA GLN A 225 0.46 6.92 -17.50
C GLN A 225 1.69 6.75 -16.59
N ILE A 226 2.47 5.70 -16.81
CA ILE A 226 3.81 5.57 -16.27
C ILE A 226 4.75 6.35 -17.17
N VAL A 227 5.40 7.37 -16.62
CA VAL A 227 6.32 8.25 -17.37
C VAL A 227 7.78 7.92 -17.15
N ALA A 228 8.10 7.22 -16.06
CA ALA A 228 9.43 6.68 -15.76
C ALA A 228 9.30 5.47 -14.84
N ASP A 229 10.21 4.53 -14.96
CA ASP A 229 10.33 3.33 -14.13
C ASP A 229 11.82 2.95 -14.08
N GLY A 230 12.43 2.99 -12.90
CA GLY A 230 13.87 2.79 -12.78
C GLY A 230 14.38 2.83 -11.35
N ALA A 231 15.70 2.83 -11.24
CA ALA A 231 16.38 2.86 -9.96
C ALA A 231 16.08 4.16 -9.18
N ARG A 232 15.90 4.02 -7.86
CA ARG A 232 15.66 5.14 -6.96
C ARG A 232 16.72 6.25 -7.13
N ALA A 233 17.98 5.88 -7.20
CA ALA A 233 19.08 6.83 -7.30
C ALA A 233 19.07 7.65 -8.61
N GLU A 234 18.46 7.13 -9.67
CA GLU A 234 18.34 7.82 -10.96
C GLU A 234 17.12 8.74 -10.99
N LEU A 235 16.00 8.27 -10.43
CA LEU A 235 14.70 8.96 -10.54
C LEU A 235 14.46 9.98 -9.43
N LEU A 236 14.97 9.79 -8.21
CA LEU A 236 14.82 10.75 -7.13
C LEU A 236 15.93 11.83 -7.19
N THR A 237 16.09 12.42 -8.38
CA THR A 237 17.01 13.54 -8.64
C THR A 237 16.21 14.76 -9.15
N GLN A 238 16.82 15.94 -9.08
CA GLN A 238 16.11 17.20 -9.32
C GLN A 238 15.34 17.22 -10.66
N GLY A 239 16.00 16.91 -11.78
CA GLY A 239 15.38 16.97 -13.10
C GLY A 239 14.13 16.09 -13.27
N PRO A 240 14.19 14.78 -12.99
CA PRO A 240 13.03 13.90 -13.04
C PRO A 240 11.89 14.34 -12.11
N ILE A 241 12.20 14.80 -10.88
CA ILE A 241 11.19 15.24 -9.91
C ILE A 241 10.53 16.54 -10.35
N GLU A 242 11.30 17.55 -10.81
CA GLU A 242 10.76 18.77 -11.38
C GLU A 242 9.86 18.50 -12.60
N SER A 243 10.28 17.59 -13.48
CA SER A 243 9.48 17.16 -14.64
C SER A 243 8.18 16.49 -14.24
N LEU A 244 8.22 15.65 -13.19
CA LEU A 244 7.06 14.94 -12.68
C LEU A 244 6.03 15.90 -12.08
N PHE A 245 6.46 16.77 -11.17
CA PHE A 245 5.56 17.68 -10.43
C PHE A 245 5.28 18.99 -11.19
N GLY A 246 6.11 19.34 -12.16
CA GLY A 246 5.93 20.55 -12.97
C GLY A 246 6.28 21.85 -12.24
N VAL A 247 7.11 21.79 -11.21
CA VAL A 247 7.58 22.94 -10.43
C VAL A 247 9.07 22.84 -10.20
N PRO A 248 9.82 23.96 -10.22
CA PRO A 248 11.20 23.99 -9.76
C PRO A 248 11.25 23.71 -8.26
N LEU A 249 12.25 22.97 -7.82
CA LEU A 249 12.43 22.61 -6.42
C LEU A 249 13.89 22.30 -6.13
N ASP A 250 14.27 22.42 -4.87
CA ASP A 250 15.53 21.94 -4.38
C ASP A 250 15.38 20.60 -3.66
N LEU A 251 16.35 19.72 -3.81
CA LEU A 251 16.40 18.42 -3.15
C LEU A 251 17.59 18.32 -2.23
N ALA A 252 17.38 17.75 -1.06
CA ALA A 252 18.45 17.27 -0.20
C ALA A 252 18.20 15.85 0.25
N GLU A 253 19.25 15.07 0.33
CA GLU A 253 19.23 13.74 0.94
C GLU A 253 19.79 13.83 2.36
N ARG A 254 19.05 13.27 3.31
CA ARG A 254 19.48 13.11 4.69
C ARG A 254 19.07 11.75 5.23
N ASP A 255 20.02 10.99 5.76
CA ASP A 255 19.80 9.65 6.34
C ASP A 255 19.09 8.68 5.36
N GLY A 256 19.36 8.84 4.06
CA GLY A 256 18.72 8.06 2.99
C GLY A 256 17.32 8.52 2.61
N TYR A 257 16.81 9.61 3.17
CA TYR A 257 15.51 10.21 2.79
C TYR A 257 15.70 11.45 1.91
N ILE A 258 14.84 11.58 0.91
CA ILE A 258 14.84 12.75 0.02
C ILE A 258 13.82 13.75 0.54
N HIS A 259 14.26 14.98 0.71
CA HIS A 259 13.45 16.14 1.06
C HIS A 259 13.42 17.12 -0.09
N ALA A 260 12.23 17.71 -0.34
CA ALA A 260 12.02 18.73 -1.37
C ALA A 260 11.40 19.99 -0.74
N TRP A 261 11.81 21.17 -1.23
CA TRP A 261 11.21 22.48 -0.85
C TRP A 261 11.21 23.45 -2.02
#